data_06197f3dbfadb33e4f2a73a04d75b7a8
#
_entry.id   06197f3dbfadb33e4f2a73a04d75b7a8
#
_cell.length_a   1.000
_cell.length_b   1.000
_cell.length_c   1.000
_cell.angle_alpha   90.00
_cell.angle_beta   90.00
_cell.angle_gamma   90.00
#
_symmetry.space_group_name_H-M   'P 1'
#
loop_
_entity.id
_entity.type
_entity.pdbx_description
1 polymer ?
#
loop_
_entity_poly.entity_id
_entity_poly.type
_entity_poly.pdbx_seq_one_letter_code
_entity_poly.pdbx_strand_id
1 'polypeptide(L)'
;MNKVNEKKQTKKAIQGLPVLKPYAAGADIGDTRHDIAVNDGQGGHIVRTFKTFTADVAEAVNWLKEEGVTTVAMESTGVYYLAFYLMLEEAGIEPYLVNAKHVKNVTGRKKDETDAMWIQRLHSCGLLQNCFQPDNDFRTLRTYVRQRKGLITRSSDEVRRMQKALELMNVKIHIVISDLLGKTGMEIIKAIIGGNYDAVELSKLRDPRIKATRQ
;
A
#
# COMPACT_ATOMS: atom_id res chain seq x y z
N MET A 1 29.62 23.26 -19.43
CA MET A 1 28.56 23.84 -20.32
C MET A 1 27.53 22.81 -20.84
N ASN A 2 27.79 21.49 -20.79
CA ASN A 2 26.87 20.48 -21.39
C ASN A 2 25.61 20.13 -20.59
N LYS A 3 25.63 20.16 -19.25
CA LYS A 3 24.48 19.75 -18.44
C LYS A 3 23.23 20.67 -18.52
N VAL A 4 23.41 21.95 -18.87
CA VAL A 4 22.30 22.91 -18.99
C VAL A 4 21.57 22.76 -20.33
N ASN A 5 22.29 22.34 -21.38
CA ASN A 5 21.71 22.11 -22.70
C ASN A 5 20.90 20.80 -22.78
N GLU A 6 21.34 19.74 -22.09
CA GLU A 6 20.57 18.47 -22.04
C GLU A 6 19.23 18.66 -21.30
N LYS A 7 19.17 19.41 -20.19
CA LYS A 7 17.92 19.72 -19.49
C LYS A 7 16.95 20.58 -20.31
N LYS A 8 17.45 21.46 -21.20
CA LYS A 8 16.60 22.26 -22.11
C LYS A 8 16.05 21.44 -23.27
N GLN A 9 16.82 20.46 -23.77
CA GLN A 9 16.35 19.56 -24.84
C GLN A 9 15.30 18.58 -24.35
N THR A 10 15.44 18.04 -23.12
CA THR A 10 14.44 17.13 -22.53
C THR A 10 13.10 17.82 -22.24
N LYS A 11 13.12 19.11 -21.87
CA LYS A 11 11.89 19.92 -21.68
C LYS A 11 11.11 20.16 -22.97
N LYS A 12 11.78 20.23 -24.13
CA LYS A 12 11.15 20.33 -25.46
C LYS A 12 10.57 18.99 -25.95
N ALA A 13 11.15 17.87 -25.53
CA ALA A 13 10.81 16.55 -26.05
C ALA A 13 9.35 16.13 -25.75
N ILE A 14 8.80 16.49 -24.58
CA ILE A 14 7.43 16.08 -24.20
C ILE A 14 6.36 16.92 -24.89
N GLN A 15 6.65 18.18 -25.22
CA GLN A 15 5.70 19.06 -25.92
C GLN A 15 5.48 18.69 -27.40
N GLY A 16 6.34 17.85 -27.99
CA GLY A 16 6.28 17.41 -29.38
C GLY A 16 5.97 15.92 -29.55
N LEU A 17 5.67 15.20 -28.47
CA LEU A 17 5.33 13.77 -28.56
C LEU A 17 3.92 13.59 -29.12
N PRO A 18 3.71 12.58 -29.98
CA PRO A 18 2.39 12.27 -30.50
C PRO A 18 1.47 11.76 -29.39
N VAL A 19 0.19 12.11 -29.47
CA VAL A 19 -0.87 11.56 -28.63
C VAL A 19 -1.22 10.18 -29.15
N LEU A 20 -0.89 9.15 -28.39
CA LEU A 20 -1.19 7.75 -28.70
C LEU A 20 -2.54 7.30 -28.16
N LYS A 21 -2.99 7.89 -27.06
CA LYS A 21 -4.28 7.60 -26.39
C LYS A 21 -5.08 8.90 -26.26
N PRO A 22 -5.85 9.30 -27.26
CA PRO A 22 -6.55 10.59 -27.27
C PRO A 22 -7.65 10.68 -26.20
N TYR A 23 -8.27 9.56 -25.84
CA TYR A 23 -9.33 9.46 -24.82
C TYR A 23 -8.80 9.03 -23.45
N ALA A 24 -7.58 9.42 -23.13
CA ALA A 24 -6.96 9.11 -21.84
C ALA A 24 -7.26 10.20 -20.81
N ALA A 25 -7.56 9.78 -19.57
CA ALA A 25 -7.62 10.64 -18.41
C ALA A 25 -6.45 10.38 -17.44
N GLY A 26 -6.20 11.35 -16.56
CA GLY A 26 -5.26 11.23 -15.46
C GLY A 26 -5.95 11.58 -14.16
N ALA A 27 -5.72 10.80 -13.11
CA ALA A 27 -6.31 11.01 -11.80
C ALA A 27 -5.24 11.11 -10.71
N ASP A 28 -5.30 12.17 -9.94
CA ASP A 28 -4.59 12.32 -8.67
C ASP A 28 -5.52 11.89 -7.54
N ILE A 29 -5.15 10.81 -6.86
CA ILE A 29 -6.00 10.11 -5.91
C ILE A 29 -5.57 10.45 -4.47
N GLY A 30 -6.43 11.15 -3.75
CA GLY A 30 -6.26 11.48 -2.34
C GLY A 30 -7.25 10.71 -1.43
N ASP A 31 -7.11 10.90 -0.13
CA ASP A 31 -7.99 10.34 0.91
C ASP A 31 -9.34 11.06 1.00
N THR A 32 -9.37 12.36 0.67
CA THR A 32 -10.56 13.22 0.79
C THR A 32 -11.15 13.66 -0.54
N ARG A 33 -10.33 13.64 -1.61
CA ARG A 33 -10.74 14.05 -2.95
C ARG A 33 -9.91 13.36 -4.02
N HIS A 34 -10.48 13.30 -5.21
CA HIS A 34 -9.84 12.88 -6.46
C HIS A 34 -9.90 14.04 -7.44
N ASP A 35 -8.74 14.49 -7.92
CA ASP A 35 -8.64 15.47 -8.99
C ASP A 35 -8.43 14.72 -10.31
N ILE A 36 -9.33 14.89 -11.27
CA ILE A 36 -9.33 14.13 -12.53
C ILE A 36 -9.23 15.09 -13.69
N ALA A 37 -8.28 14.84 -14.60
CA ALA A 37 -8.03 15.62 -15.79
C ALA A 37 -8.32 14.83 -17.07
N VAL A 38 -9.04 15.45 -18.00
CA VAL A 38 -9.26 14.95 -19.36
C VAL A 38 -8.74 15.97 -20.38
N ASN A 39 -8.53 15.55 -21.62
CA ASN A 39 -8.15 16.45 -22.70
C ASN A 39 -9.38 17.25 -23.16
N ASP A 40 -9.22 18.58 -23.38
CA ASP A 40 -10.29 19.48 -23.86
C ASP A 40 -10.46 19.46 -25.40
N GLY A 41 -9.65 18.65 -26.11
CA GLY A 41 -9.65 18.59 -27.56
C GLY A 41 -8.91 19.76 -28.24
N GLN A 42 -8.49 20.79 -27.49
CA GLN A 42 -7.81 21.98 -28.00
C GLN A 42 -6.34 22.07 -27.51
N GLY A 43 -5.84 21.01 -26.92
CA GLY A 43 -4.48 20.93 -26.35
C GLY A 43 -4.35 21.43 -24.92
N GLY A 44 -5.48 21.69 -24.24
CA GLY A 44 -5.61 21.97 -22.82
C GLY A 44 -6.23 20.78 -22.05
N HIS A 45 -6.69 21.09 -20.82
CA HIS A 45 -7.29 20.11 -19.92
C HIS A 45 -8.56 20.66 -19.29
N ILE A 46 -9.56 19.78 -19.14
CA ILE A 46 -10.67 20.00 -18.20
C ILE A 46 -10.34 19.22 -16.94
N VAL A 47 -10.36 19.89 -15.80
CA VAL A 47 -10.09 19.27 -14.50
C VAL A 47 -11.32 19.38 -13.62
N ARG A 48 -11.77 18.25 -13.05
CA ARG A 48 -12.85 18.22 -12.05
C ARG A 48 -12.37 17.52 -10.78
N THR A 49 -12.86 18.03 -9.65
CA THR A 49 -12.58 17.48 -8.31
C THR A 49 -13.82 16.78 -7.80
N PHE A 50 -13.67 15.56 -7.36
CA PHE A 50 -14.71 14.74 -6.74
C PHE A 50 -14.31 14.37 -5.32
N LYS A 51 -15.27 14.17 -4.43
CA LYS A 51 -15.02 13.58 -3.11
C LYS A 51 -14.82 12.08 -3.23
N THR A 52 -14.53 11.42 -2.11
CA THR A 52 -14.13 10.00 -2.08
C THR A 52 -15.23 9.04 -1.62
N PHE A 53 -16.45 9.55 -1.38
CA PHE A 53 -17.59 8.67 -1.08
C PHE A 53 -18.07 7.94 -2.33
N THR A 54 -18.66 6.77 -2.14
CA THR A 54 -19.10 5.91 -3.25
C THR A 54 -19.95 6.64 -4.29
N ALA A 55 -20.86 7.53 -3.88
CA ALA A 55 -21.68 8.31 -4.78
C ALA A 55 -20.87 9.29 -5.62
N ASP A 56 -19.88 9.99 -5.01
CA ASP A 56 -19.02 10.94 -5.70
C ASP A 56 -18.06 10.22 -6.69
N VAL A 57 -17.58 9.03 -6.31
CA VAL A 57 -16.78 8.19 -7.21
C VAL A 57 -17.60 7.70 -8.40
N ALA A 58 -18.87 7.32 -8.18
CA ALA A 58 -19.79 6.97 -9.25
C ALA A 58 -20.08 8.15 -10.18
N GLU A 59 -20.23 9.36 -9.65
CA GLU A 59 -20.37 10.59 -10.43
C GLU A 59 -19.13 10.83 -11.29
N ALA A 60 -17.93 10.65 -10.74
CA ALA A 60 -16.68 10.77 -11.48
C ALA A 60 -16.60 9.80 -12.66
N VAL A 61 -16.98 8.53 -12.44
CA VAL A 61 -17.00 7.50 -13.49
C VAL A 61 -18.02 7.84 -14.58
N ASN A 62 -19.21 8.32 -14.20
CA ASN A 62 -20.24 8.74 -15.18
C ASN A 62 -19.75 9.92 -16.01
N TRP A 63 -19.15 10.94 -15.38
CA TRP A 63 -18.56 12.05 -16.10
C TRP A 63 -17.47 11.59 -17.09
N LEU A 64 -16.59 10.66 -16.70
CA LEU A 64 -15.58 10.11 -17.61
C LEU A 64 -16.20 9.41 -18.82
N LYS A 65 -17.35 8.71 -18.65
CA LYS A 65 -18.09 8.13 -19.77
C LYS A 65 -18.67 9.20 -20.70
N GLU A 66 -19.22 10.28 -20.15
CA GLU A 66 -19.76 11.41 -20.92
C GLU A 66 -18.66 12.09 -21.74
N GLU A 67 -17.44 12.21 -21.20
CA GLU A 67 -16.27 12.73 -21.91
C GLU A 67 -15.66 11.72 -22.91
N GLY A 68 -16.22 10.52 -23.02
CA GLY A 68 -15.76 9.47 -23.94
C GLY A 68 -14.41 8.85 -23.55
N VAL A 69 -14.02 8.93 -22.27
CA VAL A 69 -12.76 8.39 -21.77
C VAL A 69 -12.76 6.86 -21.85
N THR A 70 -11.70 6.30 -22.40
CA THR A 70 -11.51 4.84 -22.53
C THR A 70 -10.51 4.27 -21.53
N THR A 71 -9.59 5.10 -21.00
CA THR A 71 -8.55 4.65 -20.06
C THR A 71 -8.17 5.77 -19.09
N VAL A 72 -7.96 5.42 -17.81
CA VAL A 72 -7.63 6.37 -16.73
C VAL A 72 -6.35 5.94 -16.04
N ALA A 73 -5.30 6.76 -16.12
CA ALA A 73 -4.09 6.55 -15.33
C ALA A 73 -4.22 7.18 -13.95
N MET A 74 -3.82 6.43 -12.92
CA MET A 74 -3.81 6.89 -11.53
C MET A 74 -2.57 6.39 -10.78
N GLU A 75 -2.12 7.17 -9.79
CA GLU A 75 -0.99 6.79 -8.96
C GLU A 75 -1.39 5.75 -7.91
N SER A 76 -0.54 4.72 -7.71
CA SER A 76 -0.75 3.62 -6.76
C SER A 76 -0.46 4.01 -5.31
N THR A 77 -0.87 5.20 -4.87
CA THR A 77 -0.60 5.68 -3.50
C THR A 77 -1.59 5.08 -2.51
N GLY A 78 -1.06 4.32 -1.54
CA GLY A 78 -1.85 3.72 -0.46
C GLY A 78 -2.91 2.72 -0.96
N VAL A 79 -4.14 2.85 -0.43
CA VAL A 79 -5.30 2.01 -0.76
C VAL A 79 -6.45 2.81 -1.40
N TYR A 80 -6.29 4.12 -1.48
CA TYR A 80 -7.36 5.06 -1.87
C TYR A 80 -7.83 4.90 -3.31
N TYR A 81 -6.95 4.40 -4.19
CA TYR A 81 -7.26 4.16 -5.59
C TYR A 81 -8.26 3.00 -5.81
N LEU A 82 -8.37 2.06 -4.86
CA LEU A 82 -9.00 0.77 -5.11
C LEU A 82 -10.50 0.88 -5.47
N ALA A 83 -11.25 1.71 -4.76
CA ALA A 83 -12.67 1.90 -5.04
C ALA A 83 -12.88 2.47 -6.45
N PHE A 84 -12.14 3.52 -6.80
CA PHE A 84 -12.21 4.13 -8.13
C PHE A 84 -11.76 3.16 -9.23
N TYR A 85 -10.66 2.42 -8.99
CA TYR A 85 -10.15 1.40 -9.90
C TYR A 85 -11.21 0.35 -10.24
N LEU A 86 -11.87 -0.24 -9.22
CA LEU A 86 -12.90 -1.26 -9.42
C LEU A 86 -14.12 -0.73 -10.16
N MET A 87 -14.57 0.49 -9.84
CA MET A 87 -15.70 1.11 -10.52
C MET A 87 -15.40 1.46 -11.98
N LEU A 88 -14.16 1.80 -12.32
CA LEU A 88 -13.72 1.98 -13.70
C LEU A 88 -13.76 0.64 -14.46
N GLU A 89 -13.22 -0.45 -13.87
CA GLU A 89 -13.28 -1.80 -14.47
C GLU A 89 -14.73 -2.20 -14.76
N GLU A 90 -15.63 -2.04 -13.78
CA GLU A 90 -17.06 -2.35 -13.91
C GLU A 90 -17.73 -1.50 -15.00
N ALA A 91 -17.29 -0.26 -15.14
CA ALA A 91 -17.79 0.67 -16.13
C ALA A 91 -17.27 0.43 -17.56
N GLY A 92 -16.31 -0.50 -17.74
CA GLY A 92 -15.65 -0.78 -19.00
C GLY A 92 -14.59 0.25 -19.42
N ILE A 93 -14.12 1.08 -18.48
CA ILE A 93 -13.00 2.02 -18.65
C ILE A 93 -11.73 1.32 -18.14
N GLU A 94 -10.67 1.25 -18.96
CA GLU A 94 -9.40 0.62 -18.58
C GLU A 94 -8.69 1.43 -17.48
N PRO A 95 -8.58 0.91 -16.22
CA PRO A 95 -7.78 1.57 -15.21
C PRO A 95 -6.30 1.25 -15.38
N TYR A 96 -5.48 2.29 -15.35
CA TYR A 96 -4.04 2.21 -15.57
C TYR A 96 -3.31 2.65 -14.31
N LEU A 97 -2.89 1.70 -13.48
CA LEU A 97 -2.22 1.99 -12.22
C LEU A 97 -0.73 2.20 -12.43
N VAL A 98 -0.20 3.33 -11.97
CA VAL A 98 1.20 3.69 -12.19
C VAL A 98 1.97 3.86 -10.88
N ASN A 99 3.27 3.55 -10.93
CA ASN A 99 4.15 3.76 -9.80
C ASN A 99 4.52 5.25 -9.68
N ALA A 100 4.31 5.85 -8.50
CA ALA A 100 4.66 7.22 -8.18
C ALA A 100 6.09 7.62 -8.58
N LYS A 101 7.06 6.71 -8.42
CA LYS A 101 8.46 6.96 -8.80
C LYS A 101 8.61 7.14 -10.32
N HIS A 102 7.85 6.40 -11.13
CA HIS A 102 7.89 6.54 -12.57
C HIS A 102 7.36 7.91 -13.01
N VAL A 103 6.24 8.35 -12.45
CA VAL A 103 5.66 9.67 -12.74
C VAL A 103 6.62 10.80 -12.37
N LYS A 104 7.26 10.72 -11.20
CA LYS A 104 8.20 11.73 -10.69
C LYS A 104 9.52 11.79 -11.45
N ASN A 105 9.95 10.69 -12.03
CA ASN A 105 11.22 10.61 -12.78
C ASN A 105 11.13 11.20 -14.18
N VAL A 106 9.93 11.41 -14.72
CA VAL A 106 9.76 12.05 -16.02
C VAL A 106 9.90 13.57 -15.86
N THR A 107 10.87 14.16 -16.57
CA THR A 107 11.14 15.59 -16.56
C THR A 107 10.33 16.32 -17.61
N GLY A 108 9.97 17.59 -17.38
CA GLY A 108 9.28 18.41 -18.40
C GLY A 108 7.90 18.91 -17.98
N ARG A 109 7.47 18.64 -16.74
CA ARG A 109 6.24 19.20 -16.16
C ARG A 109 6.29 20.73 -16.13
N LYS A 110 5.19 21.37 -16.54
CA LYS A 110 5.03 22.83 -16.43
C LYS A 110 4.77 23.23 -14.97
N LYS A 111 5.09 24.48 -14.60
CA LYS A 111 4.95 24.95 -13.21
C LYS A 111 3.50 25.05 -12.74
N ASP A 112 2.58 25.31 -13.66
CA ASP A 112 1.14 25.49 -13.47
C ASP A 112 0.32 24.21 -13.69
N GLU A 113 0.99 23.10 -13.98
CA GLU A 113 0.35 21.81 -14.27
C GLU A 113 0.12 21.03 -12.98
N THR A 114 -1.15 20.65 -12.72
CA THR A 114 -1.51 19.79 -11.58
C THR A 114 -1.02 18.36 -11.76
N ASP A 115 -1.03 17.54 -10.69
CA ASP A 115 -0.62 16.14 -10.77
C ASP A 115 -1.54 15.36 -11.72
N ALA A 116 -2.85 15.59 -11.67
CA ALA A 116 -3.82 14.96 -12.57
C ALA A 116 -3.56 15.30 -14.05
N MET A 117 -3.30 16.58 -14.38
CA MET A 117 -2.97 17.01 -15.74
C MET A 117 -1.67 16.38 -16.24
N TRP A 118 -0.67 16.31 -15.36
CA TRP A 118 0.62 15.69 -15.68
C TRP A 118 0.49 14.20 -15.96
N ILE A 119 -0.24 13.45 -15.11
CA ILE A 119 -0.54 12.03 -15.30
C ILE A 119 -1.31 11.81 -16.62
N GLN A 120 -2.33 12.65 -16.89
CA GLN A 120 -3.10 12.58 -18.13
C GLN A 120 -2.20 12.73 -19.37
N ARG A 121 -1.33 13.73 -19.37
CA ARG A 121 -0.41 13.99 -20.48
C ARG A 121 0.57 12.83 -20.69
N LEU A 122 1.18 12.31 -19.63
CA LEU A 122 2.08 11.17 -19.72
C LEU A 122 1.37 9.93 -20.23
N HIS A 123 0.11 9.72 -19.79
CA HIS A 123 -0.68 8.59 -20.20
C HIS A 123 -1.09 8.69 -21.67
N SER A 124 -1.53 9.86 -22.12
CA SER A 124 -1.90 10.09 -23.52
C SER A 124 -0.74 9.92 -24.48
N CYS A 125 0.49 10.23 -24.07
CA CYS A 125 1.71 10.00 -24.84
C CYS A 125 2.29 8.57 -24.71
N GLY A 126 1.66 7.66 -23.94
CA GLY A 126 2.14 6.29 -23.76
C GLY A 126 3.42 6.17 -22.93
N LEU A 127 3.76 7.17 -22.11
CA LEU A 127 5.00 7.22 -21.32
C LEU A 127 4.88 6.53 -19.96
N LEU A 128 3.69 6.08 -19.57
CA LEU A 128 3.45 5.41 -18.31
C LEU A 128 3.46 3.89 -18.50
N GLN A 129 3.98 3.20 -17.49
CA GLN A 129 3.96 1.74 -17.43
C GLN A 129 2.92 1.28 -16.41
N ASN A 130 2.00 0.40 -16.85
CA ASN A 130 0.98 -0.16 -15.97
C ASN A 130 1.60 -1.11 -14.95
N CYS A 131 1.20 -0.95 -13.69
CA CYS A 131 1.52 -1.89 -12.63
C CYS A 131 0.58 -3.09 -12.72
N PHE A 132 1.12 -4.30 -12.73
CA PHE A 132 0.32 -5.52 -12.71
C PHE A 132 -0.64 -5.53 -11.53
N GLN A 133 -1.92 -5.66 -11.82
CA GLN A 133 -2.97 -5.90 -10.83
C GLN A 133 -3.49 -7.33 -11.02
N PRO A 134 -3.41 -8.17 -9.97
CA PRO A 134 -4.00 -9.49 -10.03
C PRO A 134 -5.53 -9.36 -10.04
N ASP A 135 -6.20 -10.41 -10.52
CA ASP A 135 -7.64 -10.52 -10.42
C ASP A 135 -8.14 -10.52 -8.95
N ASN A 136 -9.45 -10.44 -8.78
CA ASN A 136 -10.07 -10.25 -7.46
C ASN A 136 -9.77 -11.40 -6.49
N ASP A 137 -9.71 -12.64 -6.97
CA ASP A 137 -9.46 -13.81 -6.15
C ASP A 137 -8.02 -13.79 -5.59
N PHE A 138 -7.05 -13.47 -6.44
CA PHE A 138 -5.65 -13.32 -6.01
C PHE A 138 -5.45 -12.08 -5.12
N ARG A 139 -6.18 -10.99 -5.33
CA ARG A 139 -6.16 -9.82 -4.42
C ARG A 139 -6.64 -10.22 -3.03
N THR A 140 -7.74 -10.94 -2.96
CA THR A 140 -8.33 -11.46 -1.71
C THR A 140 -7.37 -12.40 -1.01
N LEU A 141 -6.83 -13.39 -1.71
CA LEU A 141 -5.85 -14.34 -1.18
C LEU A 141 -4.60 -13.62 -0.63
N ARG A 142 -4.07 -12.66 -1.39
CA ARG A 142 -2.92 -11.84 -0.96
C ARG A 142 -3.21 -11.09 0.34
N THR A 143 -4.43 -10.58 0.51
CA THR A 143 -4.85 -9.89 1.73
C THR A 143 -4.84 -10.84 2.93
N TYR A 144 -5.41 -12.03 2.81
CA TYR A 144 -5.37 -13.04 3.87
C TYR A 144 -3.95 -13.49 4.23
N VAL A 145 -3.10 -13.72 3.22
CA VAL A 145 -1.69 -14.10 3.45
C VAL A 145 -0.93 -12.99 4.19
N ARG A 146 -1.12 -11.74 3.82
CA ARG A 146 -0.51 -10.59 4.50
C ARG A 146 -1.04 -10.43 5.92
N GLN A 147 -2.34 -10.56 6.13
CA GLN A 147 -2.96 -10.54 7.45
C GLN A 147 -2.37 -11.63 8.35
N ARG A 148 -2.33 -12.88 7.87
CA ARG A 148 -1.73 -14.01 8.59
C ARG A 148 -0.28 -13.72 8.96
N LYS A 149 0.54 -13.24 8.02
CA LYS A 149 1.93 -12.87 8.28
C LYS A 149 2.03 -11.79 9.36
N GLY A 150 1.19 -10.76 9.29
CA GLY A 150 1.14 -9.69 10.30
C GLY A 150 0.80 -10.21 11.69
N LEU A 151 -0.15 -11.14 11.82
CA LEU A 151 -0.53 -11.75 13.10
C LEU A 151 0.62 -12.60 13.67
N ILE A 152 1.30 -13.40 12.84
CA ILE A 152 2.47 -14.19 13.27
C ILE A 152 3.59 -13.28 13.76
N THR A 153 3.88 -12.19 13.05
CA THR A 153 4.91 -11.22 13.45
C THR A 153 4.57 -10.58 14.79
N ARG A 154 3.32 -10.12 14.97
CA ARG A 154 2.85 -9.53 16.24
C ARG A 154 2.96 -10.53 17.40
N SER A 155 2.54 -11.78 17.19
CA SER A 155 2.69 -12.83 18.20
C SER A 155 4.15 -13.01 18.63
N SER A 156 5.08 -13.04 17.66
CA SER A 156 6.51 -13.15 17.96
C SER A 156 7.06 -11.93 18.72
N ASP A 157 6.54 -10.73 18.40
CA ASP A 157 6.91 -9.50 19.12
C ASP A 157 6.44 -9.53 20.58
N GLU A 158 5.23 -10.02 20.84
CA GLU A 158 4.72 -10.16 22.21
C GLU A 158 5.52 -11.20 23.01
N VAL A 159 5.91 -12.32 22.41
CA VAL A 159 6.79 -13.29 23.08
C VAL A 159 8.13 -12.66 23.47
N ARG A 160 8.72 -11.86 22.57
CA ARG A 160 9.96 -11.12 22.88
C ARG A 160 9.79 -10.13 24.05
N ARG A 161 8.64 -9.45 24.12
CA ARG A 161 8.31 -8.55 25.24
C ARG A 161 8.17 -9.31 26.55
N MET A 162 7.49 -10.46 26.52
CA MET A 162 7.36 -11.34 27.68
C MET A 162 8.72 -11.83 28.17
N GLN A 163 9.59 -12.29 27.27
CA GLN A 163 10.96 -12.71 27.59
C GLN A 163 11.73 -11.57 28.23
N LYS A 164 11.66 -10.36 27.66
CA LYS A 164 12.32 -9.17 28.21
C LYS A 164 11.82 -8.85 29.63
N ALA A 165 10.52 -8.94 29.89
CA ALA A 165 9.96 -8.73 31.22
C ALA A 165 10.49 -9.76 32.23
N LEU A 166 10.53 -11.04 31.87
CA LEU A 166 11.09 -12.10 32.70
C LEU A 166 12.59 -11.89 32.98
N GLU A 167 13.36 -11.46 31.99
CA GLU A 167 14.78 -11.12 32.17
C GLU A 167 14.97 -9.96 33.15
N LEU A 168 14.15 -8.93 33.09
CA LEU A 168 14.17 -7.81 34.05
C LEU A 168 13.87 -8.26 35.51
N MET A 169 13.12 -9.34 35.65
CA MET A 169 12.84 -10.00 36.94
C MET A 169 13.89 -11.03 37.30
N ASN A 170 14.96 -11.21 36.52
CA ASN A 170 15.96 -12.25 36.65
C ASN A 170 15.38 -13.69 36.55
N VAL A 171 14.26 -13.87 35.86
CA VAL A 171 13.63 -15.17 35.61
C VAL A 171 14.02 -15.67 34.24
N LYS A 172 15.05 -16.52 34.17
CA LYS A 172 15.67 -16.97 32.90
C LYS A 172 15.03 -18.25 32.36
N ILE A 173 13.72 -18.31 32.35
CA ILE A 173 12.96 -19.50 31.96
C ILE A 173 13.24 -19.96 30.52
N HIS A 174 13.54 -19.04 29.60
CA HIS A 174 13.86 -19.32 28.20
C HIS A 174 15.16 -20.13 28.00
N ILE A 175 16.01 -20.22 29.04
CA ILE A 175 17.21 -21.08 29.00
C ILE A 175 16.85 -22.54 29.20
N VAL A 176 15.78 -22.80 29.97
CA VAL A 176 15.37 -24.19 30.34
C VAL A 176 14.22 -24.73 29.50
N ILE A 177 13.42 -23.88 28.88
CA ILE A 177 12.32 -24.30 27.99
C ILE A 177 12.47 -23.62 26.63
N SER A 178 12.23 -24.38 25.58
CA SER A 178 12.34 -23.89 24.19
C SER A 178 11.14 -23.06 23.74
N ASP A 179 9.97 -23.28 24.35
CA ASP A 179 8.72 -22.60 24.01
C ASP A 179 8.08 -21.97 25.24
N LEU A 180 8.17 -20.63 25.30
CA LEU A 180 7.60 -19.84 26.38
C LEU A 180 6.06 -19.85 26.37
N LEU A 181 5.45 -20.00 25.20
CA LEU A 181 4.00 -20.08 25.05
C LEU A 181 3.46 -21.50 25.26
N GLY A 182 4.35 -22.48 25.39
CA GLY A 182 3.97 -23.85 25.73
C GLY A 182 3.32 -23.96 27.11
N LYS A 183 2.71 -25.10 27.41
CA LYS A 183 1.95 -25.36 28.65
C LYS A 183 2.74 -24.93 29.88
N THR A 184 3.95 -25.42 30.06
CA THR A 184 4.80 -25.11 31.22
C THR A 184 5.13 -23.63 31.32
N GLY A 185 5.54 -23.00 30.20
CA GLY A 185 5.88 -21.57 30.19
C GLY A 185 4.70 -20.71 30.62
N MET A 186 3.52 -20.97 30.07
CA MET A 186 2.31 -20.23 30.39
C MET A 186 1.82 -20.47 31.82
N GLU A 187 1.95 -21.69 32.36
CA GLU A 187 1.59 -22.00 33.77
C GLU A 187 2.53 -21.24 34.76
N ILE A 188 3.83 -21.23 34.49
CA ILE A 188 4.80 -20.48 35.29
C ILE A 188 4.52 -18.97 35.23
N ILE A 189 4.30 -18.42 34.02
CA ILE A 189 3.99 -16.99 33.87
C ILE A 189 2.70 -16.62 34.59
N LYS A 190 1.65 -17.44 34.51
CA LYS A 190 0.40 -17.22 35.24
C LYS A 190 0.61 -17.25 36.77
N ALA A 191 1.44 -18.18 37.27
CA ALA A 191 1.77 -18.24 38.68
C ALA A 191 2.52 -16.98 39.15
N ILE A 192 3.49 -16.50 38.36
CA ILE A 192 4.22 -15.25 38.64
C ILE A 192 3.28 -14.05 38.67
N ILE A 193 2.37 -13.94 37.68
CA ILE A 193 1.34 -12.88 37.65
C ILE A 193 0.43 -12.96 38.89
N GLY A 194 0.14 -14.18 39.37
CA GLY A 194 -0.61 -14.43 40.61
C GLY A 194 0.17 -14.16 41.87
N GLY A 195 1.42 -13.65 41.81
CA GLY A 195 2.24 -13.29 42.94
C GLY A 195 3.09 -14.43 43.51
N ASN A 196 3.16 -15.58 42.83
CA ASN A 196 4.04 -16.68 43.28
C ASN A 196 5.43 -16.53 42.62
N TYR A 197 6.44 -16.27 43.48
CA TYR A 197 7.85 -16.12 43.04
C TYR A 197 8.75 -17.22 43.61
N ASP A 198 8.20 -18.21 44.31
CA ASP A 198 8.96 -19.32 44.85
C ASP A 198 9.47 -20.23 43.72
N ALA A 199 10.79 -20.30 43.55
CA ALA A 199 11.42 -21.06 42.48
C ALA A 199 11.12 -22.57 42.57
N VAL A 200 10.97 -23.12 43.79
CA VAL A 200 10.65 -24.54 44.04
C VAL A 200 9.22 -24.82 43.60
N GLU A 201 8.26 -23.98 43.98
CA GLU A 201 6.88 -24.13 43.57
C GLU A 201 6.69 -23.96 42.07
N LEU A 202 7.34 -22.96 41.45
CA LEU A 202 7.31 -22.75 40.01
C LEU A 202 7.93 -23.96 39.27
N SER A 203 8.96 -24.60 39.78
CA SER A 203 9.57 -25.79 39.19
C SER A 203 8.65 -27.00 39.17
N LYS A 204 7.66 -27.08 40.05
CA LYS A 204 6.67 -28.17 40.08
C LYS A 204 5.66 -28.09 38.90
N LEU A 205 5.50 -26.91 38.29
CA LEU A 205 4.63 -26.70 37.14
C LEU A 205 5.22 -27.28 35.84
N ARG A 206 6.39 -27.88 35.92
CA ARG A 206 7.08 -28.51 34.77
C ARG A 206 6.29 -29.67 34.20
N ASP A 207 6.05 -29.66 32.89
CA ASP A 207 5.56 -30.85 32.19
C ASP A 207 6.60 -31.99 32.25
N PRO A 208 6.20 -33.24 32.54
CA PRO A 208 7.12 -34.38 32.63
C PRO A 208 7.99 -34.64 31.40
N ARG A 209 7.56 -34.17 30.25
CA ARG A 209 8.30 -34.32 28.97
C ARG A 209 9.50 -33.38 28.84
N ILE A 210 9.62 -32.38 29.70
CA ILE A 210 10.77 -31.47 29.68
C ILE A 210 12.00 -32.19 30.22
N LYS A 211 13.09 -32.19 29.45
CA LYS A 211 14.36 -32.90 29.77
C LYS A 211 15.19 -32.18 30.84
N ALA A 212 15.01 -30.87 31.06
CA ALA A 212 15.75 -30.12 32.06
C ALA A 212 15.49 -30.66 33.47
N THR A 213 16.58 -30.92 34.21
CA THR A 213 16.52 -31.40 35.61
C THR A 213 16.17 -30.26 36.56
N ARG A 214 15.56 -30.61 37.75
CA ARG A 214 15.44 -29.69 38.87
C ARG A 214 16.81 -29.62 39.56
N GLN A 215 17.55 -28.54 39.36
CA GLN A 215 18.74 -28.20 40.14
C GLN A 215 18.44 -27.01 41.00
#